data_b42b64e1f8d7c9b3139235753ff515a4
#
_entry.id   b42b64e1f8d7c9b3139235753ff515a4
#
_cell.length_a   1.000
_cell.length_b   1.000
_cell.length_c   1.000
_cell.angle_alpha   90.00
_cell.angle_beta   90.00
_cell.angle_gamma   90.00
#
_symmetry.space_group_name_H-M   'P 1'
#
loop_
_entity.id
_entity.type
_entity.pdbx_description
1 polymer ?
#
loop_
_entity_poly.entity_id
_entity_poly.type
_entity_poly.pdbx_seq_one_letter_code
_entity_poly.pdbx_strand_id
1 'polypeptide(L)'
;MAETPYELLGVKPDASPDEIRKAYRKLAKQLHPDLNPGKPEAEARFKSVTAAYDLLSDADKRARYDRGEIDETGAERPQYSYRPHAEGAHGWKYSSSQEMDPADLEDLFAMFGSGVRGGARRGRGQGFQVPGGDRLYTLTVDFVEAAAGAKKRLSLAPDNPLDVTIPPGIEDGQVLRLRGKGDPGVGGGPAGDALIEVHIAPHPHFRRDGDNILLDLPVSLSEAVLGGRVTVPTVTGPVTMTIPKASDTGAQLRLRGKGIQRRNATGDQIVTLKVVIGAPGDAELAAFLEGWTQQHQTDPRRGMA
;
A
#
# COMPACT_ATOMS: atom_id res chain seq x y z
N MET A 1 -34.90 -15.11 -14.81
CA MET A 1 -34.44 -13.83 -15.37
C MET A 1 -33.40 -13.30 -14.40
N ALA A 2 -32.27 -12.79 -14.89
CA ALA A 2 -31.27 -12.19 -14.01
C ALA A 2 -31.86 -10.89 -13.43
N GLU A 3 -31.71 -10.67 -12.12
CA GLU A 3 -32.13 -9.44 -11.46
C GLU A 3 -31.24 -8.27 -11.95
N THR A 4 -31.86 -7.16 -12.34
CA THR A 4 -31.11 -5.98 -12.77
C THR A 4 -30.33 -5.36 -11.60
N PRO A 5 -29.21 -4.62 -11.84
CA PRO A 5 -28.47 -3.92 -10.79
C PRO A 5 -29.34 -2.99 -9.93
N TYR A 6 -30.36 -2.40 -10.51
CA TYR A 6 -31.32 -1.56 -9.77
C TYR A 6 -32.23 -2.38 -8.84
N GLU A 7 -32.69 -3.54 -9.31
CA GLU A 7 -33.47 -4.48 -8.51
C GLU A 7 -32.66 -5.10 -7.38
N LEU A 8 -31.39 -5.46 -7.64
CA LEU A 8 -30.47 -5.96 -6.61
C LEU A 8 -30.25 -4.98 -5.46
N LEU A 9 -30.20 -3.67 -5.75
CA LEU A 9 -30.12 -2.63 -4.74
C LEU A 9 -31.48 -2.20 -4.19
N GLY A 10 -32.58 -2.62 -4.80
CA GLY A 10 -33.94 -2.24 -4.42
C GLY A 10 -34.23 -0.76 -4.64
N VAL A 11 -33.68 -0.18 -5.71
CA VAL A 11 -33.88 1.21 -6.10
C VAL A 11 -34.49 1.30 -7.49
N LYS A 12 -35.08 2.45 -7.82
CA LYS A 12 -35.62 2.69 -9.17
C LYS A 12 -34.51 3.07 -10.17
N PRO A 13 -34.73 2.86 -11.48
CA PRO A 13 -33.76 3.27 -12.51
C PRO A 13 -33.42 4.76 -12.54
N ASP A 14 -34.30 5.60 -12.02
CA ASP A 14 -34.14 7.05 -11.91
C ASP A 14 -33.56 7.52 -10.56
N ALA A 15 -33.14 6.57 -9.70
CA ALA A 15 -32.59 6.88 -8.37
C ALA A 15 -31.35 7.77 -8.44
N SER A 16 -31.27 8.70 -7.50
CA SER A 16 -30.11 9.59 -7.33
C SER A 16 -28.89 8.81 -6.80
N PRO A 17 -27.65 9.32 -7.02
CA PRO A 17 -26.44 8.70 -6.48
C PRO A 17 -26.47 8.52 -4.96
N ASP A 18 -27.14 9.42 -4.23
CA ASP A 18 -27.25 9.33 -2.78
C ASP A 18 -28.22 8.22 -2.34
N GLU A 19 -29.29 7.99 -3.09
CA GLU A 19 -30.23 6.90 -2.85
C GLU A 19 -29.57 5.55 -3.11
N ILE A 20 -28.82 5.41 -4.20
CA ILE A 20 -28.03 4.22 -4.53
C ILE A 20 -27.04 3.92 -3.40
N ARG A 21 -26.29 4.93 -2.94
CA ARG A 21 -25.33 4.78 -1.83
C ARG A 21 -25.99 4.39 -0.51
N LYS A 22 -27.16 4.97 -0.22
CA LYS A 22 -27.93 4.66 1.00
C LYS A 22 -28.48 3.22 0.98
N ALA A 23 -28.98 2.78 -0.17
CA ALA A 23 -29.49 1.42 -0.38
C ALA A 23 -28.37 0.40 -0.22
N TYR A 24 -27.23 0.62 -0.85
CA TYR A 24 -26.03 -0.23 -0.71
C TYR A 24 -25.58 -0.35 0.74
N ARG A 25 -25.42 0.75 1.47
CA ARG A 25 -25.00 0.70 2.90
C ARG A 25 -25.95 -0.12 3.76
N LYS A 26 -27.25 -0.03 3.50
CA LYS A 26 -28.26 -0.82 4.23
C LYS A 26 -28.11 -2.31 3.96
N LEU A 27 -27.99 -2.70 2.69
CA LEU A 27 -27.83 -4.09 2.28
C LEU A 27 -26.48 -4.68 2.69
N ALA A 28 -25.39 -3.92 2.53
CA ALA A 28 -24.05 -4.34 2.93
C ALA A 28 -23.97 -4.62 4.45
N LYS A 29 -24.64 -3.80 5.28
CA LYS A 29 -24.73 -4.05 6.72
C LYS A 29 -25.52 -5.32 7.04
N GLN A 30 -26.62 -5.59 6.33
CA GLN A 30 -27.47 -6.76 6.55
C GLN A 30 -26.81 -8.07 6.10
N LEU A 31 -26.05 -8.01 5.01
CA LEU A 31 -25.44 -9.18 4.36
C LEU A 31 -23.97 -9.37 4.74
N HIS A 32 -23.43 -8.55 5.67
CA HIS A 32 -22.03 -8.61 6.08
C HIS A 32 -21.66 -10.02 6.57
N PRO A 33 -20.51 -10.57 6.14
CA PRO A 33 -20.08 -11.92 6.54
C PRO A 33 -19.98 -12.08 8.06
N ASP A 34 -19.55 -11.04 8.79
CA ASP A 34 -19.45 -11.08 10.26
C ASP A 34 -20.82 -11.21 10.94
N LEU A 35 -21.90 -10.72 10.31
CA LEU A 35 -23.25 -10.83 10.82
C LEU A 35 -23.99 -12.08 10.32
N ASN A 36 -23.44 -12.75 9.31
CA ASN A 36 -24.01 -13.96 8.69
C ASN A 36 -22.95 -15.07 8.54
N PRO A 37 -22.27 -15.49 9.60
CA PRO A 37 -21.23 -16.51 9.50
C PRO A 37 -21.82 -17.83 9.01
N GLY A 38 -21.16 -18.43 8.01
CA GLY A 38 -21.54 -19.75 7.49
C GLY A 38 -22.81 -19.79 6.62
N LYS A 39 -23.33 -18.65 6.14
CA LYS A 39 -24.47 -18.60 5.20
C LYS A 39 -23.99 -18.28 3.77
N PRO A 40 -23.81 -19.31 2.90
CA PRO A 40 -23.32 -19.09 1.53
C PRO A 40 -24.24 -18.22 0.66
N GLU A 41 -25.55 -18.28 0.93
CA GLU A 41 -26.54 -17.45 0.23
C GLU A 41 -26.37 -15.96 0.54
N ALA A 42 -26.06 -15.60 1.79
CA ALA A 42 -25.80 -14.21 2.18
C ALA A 42 -24.50 -13.69 1.55
N GLU A 43 -23.47 -14.52 1.47
CA GLU A 43 -22.20 -14.19 0.82
C GLU A 43 -22.38 -13.98 -0.70
N ALA A 44 -23.10 -14.88 -1.38
CA ALA A 44 -23.39 -14.74 -2.80
C ALA A 44 -24.17 -13.44 -3.08
N ARG A 45 -25.19 -13.16 -2.25
CA ARG A 45 -26.00 -11.95 -2.40
C ARG A 45 -25.22 -10.68 -2.08
N PHE A 46 -24.30 -10.74 -1.12
CA PHE A 46 -23.37 -9.62 -0.82
C PHE A 46 -22.48 -9.31 -2.04
N LYS A 47 -21.91 -10.33 -2.70
CA LYS A 47 -21.10 -10.16 -3.92
C LYS A 47 -21.92 -9.51 -5.05
N SER A 48 -23.16 -9.96 -5.28
CA SER A 48 -24.04 -9.40 -6.30
C SER A 48 -24.41 -7.94 -6.01
N VAL A 49 -24.73 -7.61 -4.77
CA VAL A 49 -25.06 -6.23 -4.33
C VAL A 49 -23.85 -5.30 -4.47
N THR A 50 -22.64 -5.79 -4.18
CA THR A 50 -21.40 -5.01 -4.34
C THR A 50 -21.11 -4.73 -5.82
N ALA A 51 -21.24 -5.74 -6.69
CA ALA A 51 -21.07 -5.57 -8.14
C ALA A 51 -22.09 -4.57 -8.73
N ALA A 52 -23.36 -4.65 -8.30
CA ALA A 52 -24.39 -3.71 -8.72
C ALA A 52 -24.08 -2.27 -8.26
N TYR A 53 -23.54 -2.09 -7.06
CA TYR A 53 -23.13 -0.77 -6.56
C TYR A 53 -21.93 -0.23 -7.34
N ASP A 54 -20.91 -1.02 -7.63
CA ASP A 54 -19.73 -0.61 -8.39
C ASP A 54 -20.08 -0.16 -9.82
N LEU A 55 -21.12 -0.78 -10.41
CA LEU A 55 -21.61 -0.37 -11.72
C LEU A 55 -22.43 0.94 -11.67
N LEU A 56 -23.32 1.10 -10.67
CA LEU A 56 -24.25 2.23 -10.60
C LEU A 56 -23.70 3.46 -9.86
N SER A 57 -22.62 3.32 -9.09
CA SER A 57 -22.00 4.44 -8.37
C SER A 57 -21.12 5.32 -9.26
N ASP A 58 -20.63 4.78 -10.37
CA ASP A 58 -19.87 5.49 -11.40
C ASP A 58 -20.82 6.02 -12.47
N ALA A 59 -20.85 7.34 -12.66
CA ALA A 59 -21.77 7.99 -13.59
C ALA A 59 -21.58 7.53 -15.06
N ASP A 60 -20.34 7.28 -15.47
CA ASP A 60 -20.03 6.86 -16.83
C ASP A 60 -20.44 5.39 -17.06
N LYS A 61 -20.15 4.50 -16.12
CA LYS A 61 -20.56 3.10 -16.18
C LYS A 61 -22.08 2.98 -16.16
N ARG A 62 -22.76 3.70 -15.27
CA ARG A 62 -24.23 3.75 -15.22
C ARG A 62 -24.82 4.20 -16.54
N ALA A 63 -24.32 5.30 -17.12
CA ALA A 63 -24.80 5.80 -18.40
C ALA A 63 -24.57 4.80 -19.55
N ARG A 64 -23.45 4.07 -19.55
CA ARG A 64 -23.19 2.99 -20.53
C ARG A 64 -24.13 1.80 -20.34
N TYR A 65 -24.41 1.42 -19.10
CA TYR A 65 -25.37 0.37 -18.76
C TYR A 65 -26.78 0.74 -19.20
N ASP A 66 -27.23 1.95 -18.91
CA ASP A 66 -28.55 2.47 -19.26
C ASP A 66 -28.74 2.57 -20.78
N ARG A 67 -27.65 2.79 -21.56
CA ARG A 67 -27.66 2.73 -23.02
C ARG A 67 -27.54 1.30 -23.59
N GLY A 68 -27.35 0.31 -22.73
CA GLY A 68 -27.21 -1.10 -23.15
C GLY A 68 -25.84 -1.44 -23.78
N GLU A 69 -24.83 -0.60 -23.61
CA GLU A 69 -23.46 -0.79 -24.12
C GLU A 69 -22.70 -1.85 -23.32
N ILE A 70 -22.97 -1.93 -22.03
CA ILE A 70 -22.38 -2.92 -21.10
C ILE A 70 -23.51 -3.73 -20.43
N ASP A 71 -23.16 -4.93 -19.98
CA ASP A 71 -24.05 -5.81 -19.24
C ASP A 71 -23.97 -5.57 -17.72
N GLU A 72 -24.71 -6.35 -16.94
CA GLU A 72 -24.74 -6.28 -15.46
C GLU A 72 -23.40 -6.59 -14.78
N THR A 73 -22.44 -7.16 -15.51
CA THR A 73 -21.08 -7.43 -15.03
C THR A 73 -20.08 -6.33 -15.43
N GLY A 74 -20.53 -5.34 -16.22
CA GLY A 74 -19.68 -4.27 -16.77
C GLY A 74 -18.93 -4.66 -18.05
N ALA A 75 -19.21 -5.84 -18.62
CA ALA A 75 -18.62 -6.28 -19.88
C ALA A 75 -19.35 -5.67 -21.09
N GLU A 76 -18.60 -5.35 -22.14
CA GLU A 76 -19.18 -4.77 -23.38
C GLU A 76 -20.10 -5.76 -24.08
N ARG A 77 -21.34 -5.33 -24.34
CA ARG A 77 -22.26 -6.12 -25.16
C ARG A 77 -21.89 -5.98 -26.64
N PRO A 78 -21.73 -7.09 -27.39
CA PRO A 78 -21.51 -7.01 -28.84
C PRO A 78 -22.71 -6.32 -29.48
N GLN A 79 -22.49 -5.16 -30.08
CA GLN A 79 -23.53 -4.48 -30.86
C GLN A 79 -23.75 -5.24 -32.17
N TYR A 80 -24.81 -6.01 -32.24
CA TYR A 80 -25.32 -6.52 -33.50
C TYR A 80 -26.00 -5.38 -34.26
N SER A 81 -25.23 -4.65 -35.10
CA SER A 81 -25.85 -3.77 -36.07
C SER A 81 -26.43 -4.61 -37.22
N TYR A 82 -27.75 -4.72 -37.25
CA TYR A 82 -28.50 -5.31 -38.33
C TYR A 82 -28.33 -4.43 -39.60
N ARG A 83 -27.50 -4.89 -40.56
CA ARG A 83 -27.50 -4.38 -41.94
C ARG A 83 -28.26 -5.37 -42.78
N PRO A 84 -29.31 -4.92 -43.56
CA PRO A 84 -30.01 -5.82 -44.50
C PRO A 84 -29.10 -6.19 -45.67
N HIS A 85 -29.22 -7.41 -46.05
CA HIS A 85 -28.64 -8.21 -47.12
C HIS A 85 -28.06 -7.44 -48.34
N ALA A 86 -26.79 -7.75 -48.65
CA ALA A 86 -26.35 -7.93 -50.04
C ALA A 86 -25.61 -9.29 -50.06
N GLU A 87 -26.04 -10.13 -50.96
CA GLU A 87 -25.54 -11.50 -51.21
C GLU A 87 -24.06 -11.52 -51.63
N GLY A 88 -23.32 -12.49 -51.14
CA GLY A 88 -22.07 -12.92 -51.76
C GLY A 88 -21.01 -13.43 -50.76
N ALA A 89 -21.01 -14.75 -50.60
CA ALA A 89 -19.87 -15.65 -50.46
C ALA A 89 -18.88 -15.54 -49.27
N HIS A 90 -18.77 -16.71 -48.66
CA HIS A 90 -17.68 -17.32 -47.92
C HIS A 90 -17.60 -17.06 -46.41
N GLY A 91 -18.10 -18.07 -45.70
CA GLY A 91 -17.97 -18.26 -44.25
C GLY A 91 -16.51 -18.51 -43.85
N TRP A 92 -16.13 -17.86 -42.76
CA TRP A 92 -15.00 -18.26 -41.95
C TRP A 92 -15.52 -18.53 -40.54
N LYS A 93 -15.46 -19.83 -40.17
CA LYS A 93 -15.66 -20.30 -38.80
C LYS A 93 -14.43 -19.87 -37.97
N TYR A 94 -14.61 -19.07 -36.94
CA TYR A 94 -13.60 -18.85 -35.96
C TYR A 94 -13.71 -19.92 -34.87
N SER A 95 -12.78 -20.89 -34.89
CA SER A 95 -12.52 -21.82 -33.80
C SER A 95 -11.42 -21.26 -32.91
N SER A 96 -11.70 -21.21 -31.62
CA SER A 96 -10.77 -20.83 -30.56
C SER A 96 -9.58 -21.78 -30.46
N SER A 97 -8.43 -21.22 -30.06
CA SER A 97 -7.17 -21.83 -29.64
C SER A 97 -6.22 -22.27 -30.74
N GLN A 98 -5.29 -21.38 -31.08
CA GLN A 98 -3.88 -21.76 -31.40
C GLN A 98 -2.99 -20.50 -31.51
N GLU A 99 -1.76 -20.64 -31.09
CA GLU A 99 -0.70 -19.65 -31.14
C GLU A 99 -0.65 -18.90 -32.49
N MET A 100 -0.73 -17.56 -32.44
CA MET A 100 -0.63 -16.70 -33.60
C MET A 100 0.82 -16.59 -34.01
N ASP A 101 1.15 -17.06 -35.23
CA ASP A 101 2.47 -16.93 -35.84
C ASP A 101 2.77 -15.43 -36.11
N PRO A 102 3.98 -14.94 -35.85
CA PRO A 102 4.38 -13.56 -36.16
C PRO A 102 4.15 -13.12 -37.62
N ALA A 103 4.10 -14.06 -38.57
CA ALA A 103 3.79 -13.80 -39.97
C ALA A 103 2.35 -13.36 -40.22
N ASP A 104 1.38 -13.87 -39.42
CA ASP A 104 -0.04 -13.52 -39.57
C ASP A 104 -0.33 -12.10 -39.06
N LEU A 105 0.55 -11.56 -38.19
CA LEU A 105 0.43 -10.19 -37.69
C LEU A 105 0.87 -9.15 -38.74
N GLU A 106 1.84 -9.50 -39.59
CA GLU A 106 2.30 -8.62 -40.69
C GLU A 106 1.26 -8.53 -41.81
N ASP A 107 0.56 -9.61 -42.10
CA ASP A 107 -0.52 -9.62 -43.12
C ASP A 107 -1.77 -8.86 -42.63
N LEU A 108 -2.07 -8.90 -41.33
CA LEU A 108 -3.15 -8.12 -40.73
C LEU A 108 -2.83 -6.63 -40.73
N PHE A 109 -1.56 -6.26 -40.53
CA PHE A 109 -1.09 -4.88 -40.59
C PHE A 109 -1.05 -4.35 -42.04
N ALA A 110 -0.72 -5.19 -43.04
CA ALA A 110 -0.75 -4.85 -44.46
C ALA A 110 -2.17 -4.65 -44.99
N MET A 111 -3.14 -5.44 -44.50
CA MET A 111 -4.54 -5.35 -44.88
C MET A 111 -5.23 -4.09 -44.29
N PHE A 112 -4.82 -3.63 -43.11
CA PHE A 112 -5.32 -2.39 -42.51
C PHE A 112 -4.63 -1.14 -43.02
N GLY A 113 -3.40 -1.26 -43.58
CA GLY A 113 -2.59 -0.18 -44.09
C GLY A 113 -2.83 0.19 -45.59
N SER A 114 -3.50 -0.68 -46.36
CA SER A 114 -3.60 -0.47 -47.83
C SER A 114 -4.96 0.00 -48.35
N GLY A 115 -5.91 0.29 -47.53
CA GLY A 115 -7.30 0.59 -47.91
C GLY A 115 -7.74 2.04 -47.80
N VAL A 116 -6.94 3.05 -48.24
CA VAL A 116 -7.51 4.37 -48.60
C VAL A 116 -6.59 5.06 -49.63
N ARG A 117 -6.74 4.70 -50.88
CA ARG A 117 -6.26 5.55 -51.97
C ARG A 117 -7.50 6.23 -52.59
N GLY A 118 -7.73 7.49 -52.21
CA GLY A 118 -8.75 8.30 -52.86
C GLY A 118 -9.36 9.37 -51.98
N GLY A 119 -8.80 10.59 -51.98
CA GLY A 119 -9.48 11.74 -51.41
C GLY A 119 -8.56 12.67 -50.64
N ALA A 120 -7.89 13.57 -51.37
CA ALA A 120 -7.14 14.66 -50.78
C ALA A 120 -8.03 15.57 -49.94
N ARG A 121 -7.89 15.46 -48.59
CA ARG A 121 -8.15 16.57 -47.68
C ARG A 121 -7.04 16.62 -46.65
N ARG A 122 -6.27 17.72 -46.68
CA ARG A 122 -5.29 18.11 -45.67
C ARG A 122 -5.99 18.16 -44.28
N GLY A 123 -6.03 17.06 -43.57
CA GLY A 123 -6.28 16.97 -42.15
C GLY A 123 -4.93 16.71 -41.48
N ARG A 124 -4.46 17.68 -40.70
CA ARG A 124 -3.28 17.67 -39.86
C ARG A 124 -3.26 16.35 -39.09
N GLY A 125 -2.27 15.48 -39.35
CA GLY A 125 -2.13 14.18 -38.69
C GLY A 125 -2.09 14.34 -37.19
N GLN A 126 -3.18 13.99 -36.50
CA GLN A 126 -3.12 13.61 -35.10
C GLN A 126 -2.49 12.22 -35.06
N GLY A 127 -1.19 12.17 -34.80
CA GLY A 127 -0.48 10.94 -34.56
C GLY A 127 -1.20 10.17 -33.42
N PHE A 128 -1.30 8.87 -33.58
CA PHE A 128 -1.89 7.98 -32.60
C PHE A 128 -1.08 8.10 -31.30
N GLN A 129 -1.59 8.84 -30.32
CA GLN A 129 -0.93 9.06 -29.05
C GLN A 129 -1.26 7.88 -28.10
N VAL A 130 -0.28 7.06 -27.80
CA VAL A 130 -0.42 5.96 -26.84
C VAL A 130 0.29 6.35 -25.56
N PRO A 131 -0.38 6.30 -24.39
CA PRO A 131 0.29 6.52 -23.11
C PRO A 131 1.35 5.44 -22.86
N GLY A 132 2.45 5.82 -22.23
CA GLY A 132 3.47 4.89 -21.77
C GLY A 132 2.95 4.02 -20.63
N GLY A 133 3.53 2.82 -20.46
CA GLY A 133 3.21 1.90 -19.37
C GLY A 133 3.76 2.38 -18.02
N ASP A 134 3.10 2.00 -16.93
CA ASP A 134 3.62 2.20 -15.59
C ASP A 134 4.75 1.20 -15.31
N ARG A 135 5.76 1.62 -14.54
CA ARG A 135 6.86 0.77 -14.11
C ARG A 135 6.86 0.54 -12.61
N LEU A 136 7.01 -0.70 -12.19
CA LEU A 136 7.12 -1.08 -10.79
C LEU A 136 8.60 -1.19 -10.39
N TYR A 137 8.94 -0.61 -9.24
CA TYR A 137 10.27 -0.64 -8.63
C TYR A 137 10.16 -0.99 -7.16
N THR A 138 11.22 -1.62 -6.64
CA THR A 138 11.36 -1.91 -5.21
C THR A 138 12.49 -1.07 -4.63
N LEU A 139 12.24 -0.40 -3.49
CA LEU A 139 13.21 0.43 -2.79
C LEU A 139 13.35 -0.03 -1.35
N THR A 140 14.52 -0.51 -0.96
CA THR A 140 14.83 -0.75 0.45
C THR A 140 15.39 0.52 1.09
N VAL A 141 14.82 0.91 2.23
CA VAL A 141 15.22 2.08 3.03
C VAL A 141 15.56 1.65 4.45
N ASP A 142 16.47 2.39 5.09
CA ASP A 142 16.79 2.15 6.49
C ASP A 142 15.65 2.62 7.40
N PHE A 143 15.52 1.97 8.56
CA PHE A 143 14.49 2.33 9.55
C PHE A 143 14.51 3.82 9.90
N VAL A 144 15.69 4.39 10.14
CA VAL A 144 15.86 5.81 10.50
C VAL A 144 15.38 6.73 9.37
N GLU A 145 15.70 6.39 8.11
CA GLU A 145 15.25 7.13 6.93
C GLU A 145 13.73 7.03 6.75
N ALA A 146 13.16 5.86 6.98
CA ALA A 146 11.71 5.68 6.92
C ALA A 146 10.98 6.47 8.03
N ALA A 147 11.56 6.53 9.23
CA ALA A 147 10.98 7.24 10.36
C ALA A 147 11.10 8.78 10.23
N ALA A 148 12.27 9.28 9.82
CA ALA A 148 12.56 10.72 9.73
C ALA A 148 12.16 11.33 8.37
N GLY A 149 11.99 10.52 7.35
CA GLY A 149 11.90 10.93 5.97
C GLY A 149 13.29 11.17 5.35
N ALA A 150 13.43 10.90 4.07
CA ALA A 150 14.70 11.05 3.36
C ALA A 150 14.47 11.38 1.88
N LYS A 151 15.52 11.85 1.22
CA LYS A 151 15.58 11.94 -0.24
C LYS A 151 16.63 10.94 -0.72
N LYS A 152 16.20 10.00 -1.54
CA LYS A 152 17.10 9.02 -2.16
C LYS A 152 17.12 9.17 -3.67
N ARG A 153 18.30 9.02 -4.24
CA ARG A 153 18.48 8.96 -5.68
C ARG A 153 18.58 7.50 -6.10
N LEU A 154 17.63 7.07 -6.93
CA LEU A 154 17.60 5.76 -7.54
C LEU A 154 18.15 5.83 -8.96
N SER A 155 19.16 5.03 -9.28
CA SER A 155 19.62 4.83 -10.66
C SER A 155 18.79 3.70 -11.28
N LEU A 156 17.74 4.05 -11.99
CA LEU A 156 16.84 3.10 -12.65
C LEU A 156 17.40 2.62 -14.01
N ALA A 157 18.24 3.45 -14.63
CA ALA A 157 19.05 3.17 -15.81
C ALA A 157 20.32 4.03 -15.71
N PRO A 158 21.40 3.69 -16.44
CA PRO A 158 22.66 4.42 -16.38
C PRO A 158 22.52 5.93 -16.59
N ASP A 159 21.55 6.35 -17.38
CA ASP A 159 21.33 7.74 -17.79
C ASP A 159 20.06 8.42 -17.19
N ASN A 160 19.33 7.74 -16.30
CA ASN A 160 18.10 8.31 -15.74
C ASN A 160 18.02 8.14 -14.21
N PRO A 161 18.74 8.96 -13.42
CA PRO A 161 18.59 8.96 -11.98
C PRO A 161 17.24 9.55 -11.58
N LEU A 162 16.53 8.88 -10.69
CA LEU A 162 15.24 9.31 -10.16
C LEU A 162 15.39 9.74 -8.70
N ASP A 163 15.08 11.00 -8.40
CA ASP A 163 15.04 11.49 -7.03
C ASP A 163 13.69 11.15 -6.39
N VAL A 164 13.74 10.29 -5.38
CA VAL A 164 12.57 9.82 -4.61
C VAL A 164 12.55 10.51 -3.26
N THR A 165 11.46 11.19 -2.94
CA THR A 165 11.24 11.74 -1.61
C THR A 165 10.42 10.76 -0.78
N ILE A 166 11.03 10.23 0.27
CA ILE A 166 10.41 9.32 1.23
C ILE A 166 9.75 10.18 2.30
N PRO A 167 8.42 10.14 2.46
CA PRO A 167 7.76 10.89 3.52
C PRO A 167 8.10 10.28 4.90
N PRO A 168 8.18 11.11 5.96
CA PRO A 168 8.44 10.60 7.30
C PRO A 168 7.29 9.71 7.77
N GLY A 169 7.64 8.59 8.36
CA GLY A 169 6.70 7.60 8.87
C GLY A 169 6.05 6.72 7.80
N ILE A 170 6.66 6.58 6.63
CA ILE A 170 6.25 5.62 5.60
C ILE A 170 6.13 4.21 6.21
N GLU A 171 5.23 3.40 5.70
CA GLU A 171 5.00 2.03 6.16
C GLU A 171 5.65 1.02 5.21
N ASP A 172 6.02 -0.15 5.74
CA ASP A 172 6.56 -1.25 4.94
C ASP A 172 5.53 -1.71 3.91
N GLY A 173 5.97 -1.96 2.67
CA GLY A 173 5.09 -2.29 1.54
C GLY A 173 4.30 -1.10 0.97
N GLN A 174 4.49 0.11 1.47
CA GLN A 174 3.79 1.28 0.92
C GLN A 174 4.33 1.67 -0.45
N VAL A 175 3.42 1.92 -1.41
CA VAL A 175 3.77 2.30 -2.78
C VAL A 175 3.77 3.83 -2.95
N LEU A 176 4.89 4.35 -3.43
CA LEU A 176 5.05 5.76 -3.83
C LEU A 176 4.88 5.89 -5.35
N ARG A 177 3.93 6.72 -5.79
CA ARG A 177 3.68 6.99 -7.21
C ARG A 177 4.39 8.27 -7.66
N LEU A 178 5.28 8.14 -8.62
CA LEU A 178 5.97 9.26 -9.26
C LEU A 178 5.43 9.45 -10.68
N ARG A 179 4.63 10.51 -10.87
CA ARG A 179 3.94 10.77 -12.12
C ARG A 179 4.91 11.06 -13.27
N GLY A 180 4.62 10.45 -14.43
CA GLY A 180 5.38 10.65 -15.65
C GLY A 180 6.82 10.13 -15.61
N LYS A 181 7.12 9.16 -14.72
CA LYS A 181 8.43 8.52 -14.53
C LYS A 181 8.45 7.03 -14.94
N GLY A 182 7.37 6.55 -15.56
CA GLY A 182 7.29 5.24 -16.20
C GLY A 182 7.86 5.23 -17.60
N ASP A 183 7.35 4.35 -18.46
CA ASP A 183 7.76 4.25 -19.86
C ASP A 183 7.32 5.47 -20.67
N PRO A 184 8.10 5.90 -21.66
CA PRO A 184 7.71 6.99 -22.55
C PRO A 184 6.51 6.60 -23.40
N GLY A 185 5.58 7.53 -23.60
CA GLY A 185 4.47 7.35 -24.53
C GLY A 185 4.93 7.38 -25.99
N VAL A 186 4.15 6.76 -26.87
CA VAL A 186 4.41 6.71 -28.31
C VAL A 186 3.57 7.77 -29.01
N GLY A 187 4.13 8.38 -30.08
CA GLY A 187 3.42 9.39 -30.88
C GLY A 187 3.08 10.70 -30.16
N GLY A 188 3.84 11.05 -29.11
CA GLY A 188 3.58 12.22 -28.27
C GLY A 188 2.57 11.97 -27.14
N GLY A 189 2.25 10.69 -26.85
CA GLY A 189 1.47 10.30 -25.67
C GLY A 189 2.21 10.61 -24.35
N PRO A 190 1.48 10.79 -23.24
CA PRO A 190 2.10 11.02 -21.93
C PRO A 190 2.90 9.80 -21.49
N ALA A 191 4.00 10.01 -20.76
CA ALA A 191 4.71 8.92 -20.11
C ALA A 191 3.85 8.32 -18.98
N GLY A 192 4.01 7.00 -18.74
CA GLY A 192 3.44 6.30 -17.59
C GLY A 192 4.07 6.75 -16.28
N ASP A 193 3.70 6.15 -15.17
CA ASP A 193 4.16 6.47 -13.83
C ASP A 193 5.17 5.45 -13.31
N ALA A 194 6.05 5.87 -12.41
CA ALA A 194 6.86 4.93 -11.62
C ALA A 194 6.16 4.65 -10.29
N LEU A 195 5.91 3.38 -10.02
CA LEU A 195 5.35 2.86 -8.78
C LEU A 195 6.49 2.24 -7.97
N ILE A 196 6.80 2.84 -6.81
CA ILE A 196 7.94 2.42 -5.99
C ILE A 196 7.41 1.80 -4.70
N GLU A 197 7.52 0.49 -4.58
CA GLU A 197 7.22 -0.25 -3.35
C GLU A 197 8.39 -0.10 -2.38
N VAL A 198 8.12 0.43 -1.20
CA VAL A 198 9.14 0.71 -0.19
C VAL A 198 9.18 -0.41 0.84
N HIS A 199 10.35 -1.03 1.01
CA HIS A 199 10.63 -2.00 2.06
C HIS A 199 11.55 -1.39 3.11
N ILE A 200 11.22 -1.60 4.40
CA ILE A 200 11.98 -1.05 5.52
C ILE A 200 12.90 -2.11 6.09
N ALA A 201 14.21 -1.86 6.04
CA ALA A 201 15.17 -2.74 6.67
C ALA A 201 15.00 -2.74 8.20
N PRO A 202 15.04 -3.92 8.86
CA PRO A 202 14.96 -3.99 10.32
C PRO A 202 16.17 -3.29 10.95
N HIS A 203 15.93 -2.58 12.07
CA HIS A 203 17.00 -1.92 12.80
C HIS A 203 17.37 -2.73 14.07
N PRO A 204 18.67 -2.84 14.43
CA PRO A 204 19.08 -3.67 15.57
C PRO A 204 18.53 -3.18 16.92
N HIS A 205 18.25 -1.90 17.05
CA HIS A 205 17.85 -1.29 18.33
C HIS A 205 16.46 -0.68 18.33
N PHE A 206 16.00 -0.13 17.20
CA PHE A 206 14.71 0.52 17.11
C PHE A 206 13.62 -0.42 16.61
N ARG A 207 12.46 -0.31 17.23
CA ARG A 207 11.22 -0.96 16.79
C ARG A 207 10.13 0.09 16.69
N ARG A 208 9.23 -0.09 15.73
CA ARG A 208 8.09 0.80 15.56
C ARG A 208 6.85 0.25 16.27
N ASP A 209 6.13 1.14 16.94
CA ASP A 209 4.81 0.88 17.53
C ASP A 209 3.88 2.05 17.20
N GLY A 210 3.13 1.92 16.10
CA GLY A 210 2.36 3.02 15.55
C GLY A 210 3.24 4.20 15.14
N ASP A 211 3.07 5.35 15.77
CA ASP A 211 3.93 6.53 15.60
C ASP A 211 5.04 6.61 16.67
N ASN A 212 5.03 5.71 17.65
CA ASN A 212 6.09 5.64 18.65
C ASN A 212 7.26 4.79 18.17
N ILE A 213 8.43 5.05 18.76
CA ILE A 213 9.65 4.27 18.55
C ILE A 213 10.03 3.65 19.88
N LEU A 214 10.21 2.34 19.90
CA LEU A 214 10.65 1.57 21.06
C LEU A 214 12.16 1.38 20.97
N LEU A 215 12.84 1.59 22.09
CA LEU A 215 14.27 1.37 22.25
C LEU A 215 14.54 0.62 23.57
N ASP A 216 15.25 -0.51 23.50
CA ASP A 216 15.83 -1.15 24.66
C ASP A 216 17.21 -0.54 24.92
N LEU A 217 17.37 0.20 26.02
CA LEU A 217 18.59 0.90 26.37
C LEU A 217 19.36 0.12 27.42
N PRO A 218 20.54 -0.43 27.11
CA PRO A 218 21.42 -0.99 28.14
C PRO A 218 21.96 0.13 29.03
N VAL A 219 21.84 -0.07 30.34
CA VAL A 219 22.34 0.84 31.36
C VAL A 219 23.16 0.04 32.39
N SER A 220 24.22 0.66 32.92
CA SER A 220 25.02 0.02 33.93
C SER A 220 24.28 -0.06 35.27
N LEU A 221 24.68 -1.00 36.13
CA LEU A 221 24.15 -1.10 37.47
C LEU A 221 24.28 0.20 38.28
N SER A 222 25.40 0.91 38.14
CA SER A 222 25.63 2.21 38.79
C SER A 222 24.68 3.30 38.29
N GLU A 223 24.42 3.37 36.97
CA GLU A 223 23.44 4.29 36.40
C GLU A 223 22.02 4.02 36.85
N ALA A 224 21.65 2.73 36.99
CA ALA A 224 20.34 2.34 37.46
C ALA A 224 20.14 2.69 38.96
N VAL A 225 21.12 2.40 39.81
CA VAL A 225 21.02 2.63 41.25
C VAL A 225 21.16 4.10 41.62
N LEU A 226 22.21 4.76 41.10
CA LEU A 226 22.55 6.13 41.48
C LEU A 226 21.82 7.17 40.64
N GLY A 227 21.25 6.75 39.53
CA GLY A 227 20.74 7.65 38.47
C GLY A 227 21.87 8.33 37.74
N GLY A 228 21.52 9.07 36.71
CA GLY A 228 22.53 9.80 35.94
C GLY A 228 22.01 10.34 34.61
N ARG A 229 22.88 11.04 33.91
CA ARG A 229 22.61 11.53 32.56
C ARG A 229 23.24 10.60 31.54
N VAL A 230 22.45 10.09 30.62
CA VAL A 230 22.90 9.21 29.54
C VAL A 230 22.53 9.78 28.18
N THR A 231 23.33 9.51 27.18
CA THR A 231 23.03 9.88 25.80
C THR A 231 22.27 8.74 25.15
N VAL A 232 21.05 9.03 24.67
CA VAL A 232 20.14 8.08 24.04
C VAL A 232 20.07 8.36 22.54
N PRO A 233 20.28 7.38 21.67
CA PRO A 233 20.08 7.54 20.25
C PRO A 233 18.59 7.74 19.95
N THR A 234 18.29 8.66 19.01
CA THR A 234 16.95 8.83 18.46
C THR A 234 17.02 8.92 16.95
N VAL A 235 15.91 8.76 16.26
CA VAL A 235 15.84 8.88 14.80
C VAL A 235 16.18 10.29 14.28
N THR A 236 16.12 11.30 15.16
CA THR A 236 16.48 12.69 14.84
C THR A 236 17.85 13.12 15.37
N GLY A 237 18.65 12.16 15.88
CA GLY A 237 19.94 12.40 16.50
C GLY A 237 19.94 12.12 18.01
N PRO A 238 21.14 12.06 18.65
CA PRO A 238 21.26 11.72 20.04
C PRO A 238 20.66 12.80 20.96
N VAL A 239 20.08 12.36 22.08
CA VAL A 239 19.47 13.24 23.11
C VAL A 239 19.96 12.81 24.50
N THR A 240 20.27 13.78 25.36
CA THR A 240 20.58 13.49 26.76
C THR A 240 19.31 13.28 27.56
N MET A 241 19.23 12.15 28.27
CA MET A 241 18.12 11.77 29.14
C MET A 241 18.64 11.54 30.57
N THR A 242 17.83 11.86 31.56
CA THR A 242 18.15 11.56 32.98
C THR A 242 17.48 10.26 33.39
N ILE A 243 18.27 9.31 33.88
CA ILE A 243 17.79 8.09 34.54
C ILE A 243 17.49 8.43 36.01
N PRO A 244 16.28 8.19 36.51
CA PRO A 244 15.96 8.37 37.92
C PRO A 244 16.81 7.41 38.79
N LYS A 245 17.08 7.82 40.02
CA LYS A 245 17.70 6.92 41.00
C LYS A 245 16.78 5.73 41.30
N ALA A 246 17.36 4.58 41.62
CA ALA A 246 16.65 3.34 41.90
C ALA A 246 15.73 2.89 40.76
N SER A 247 16.18 3.10 39.50
CA SER A 247 15.54 2.55 38.33
C SER A 247 15.85 1.07 38.21
N ASP A 248 14.88 0.29 37.67
CA ASP A 248 15.04 -1.15 37.47
C ASP A 248 14.93 -1.52 35.98
N THR A 249 15.31 -2.77 35.69
CA THR A 249 15.11 -3.34 34.35
C THR A 249 13.61 -3.37 34.04
N GLY A 250 13.26 -2.94 32.80
CA GLY A 250 11.87 -2.83 32.37
C GLY A 250 11.24 -1.48 32.66
N ALA A 251 11.89 -0.60 33.43
CA ALA A 251 11.41 0.77 33.64
C ALA A 251 11.37 1.52 32.27
N GLN A 252 10.25 2.18 32.00
CA GLN A 252 10.04 2.90 30.75
C GLN A 252 10.15 4.41 30.96
N LEU A 253 10.97 5.04 30.13
CA LEU A 253 11.17 6.49 30.09
C LEU A 253 10.71 7.00 28.74
N ARG A 254 9.99 8.12 28.73
CA ARG A 254 9.38 8.69 27.53
C ARG A 254 10.14 9.93 27.09
N LEU A 255 10.63 9.91 25.85
CA LEU A 255 11.20 11.08 25.16
C LEU A 255 10.12 11.67 24.24
N ARG A 256 9.47 12.73 24.71
CA ARG A 256 8.37 13.37 23.98
C ARG A 256 8.83 13.94 22.63
N GLY A 257 8.02 13.68 21.58
CA GLY A 257 8.27 14.19 20.25
C GLY A 257 9.51 13.61 19.57
N LYS A 258 10.04 12.45 20.04
CA LYS A 258 11.21 11.77 19.47
C LYS A 258 10.84 10.50 18.70
N GLY A 259 9.54 10.26 18.49
CA GLY A 259 9.02 9.25 17.59
C GLY A 259 8.92 9.73 16.14
N ILE A 260 8.06 9.09 15.38
CA ILE A 260 7.79 9.43 13.97
C ILE A 260 7.05 10.77 13.90
N GLN A 261 7.54 11.67 13.04
CA GLN A 261 6.96 12.99 12.85
C GLN A 261 6.13 13.01 11.57
N ARG A 262 4.81 12.74 11.69
CA ARG A 262 3.87 12.94 10.58
C ARG A 262 3.36 14.38 10.53
N ARG A 263 2.78 14.78 9.41
CA ARG A 263 2.27 16.15 9.19
C ARG A 263 1.28 16.61 10.29
N ASN A 264 0.47 15.70 10.83
CA ASN A 264 -0.59 16.00 11.80
C ASN A 264 -0.43 15.28 13.15
N ALA A 265 0.63 14.50 13.35
CA ALA A 265 0.89 13.75 14.57
C ALA A 265 2.39 13.59 14.80
N THR A 266 2.81 13.72 16.04
CA THR A 266 4.19 13.45 16.44
C THR A 266 4.17 12.36 17.50
N GLY A 267 4.85 11.26 17.22
CA GLY A 267 5.04 10.18 18.18
C GLY A 267 6.15 10.46 19.18
N ASP A 268 6.30 9.57 20.13
CA ASP A 268 7.31 9.62 21.17
C ASP A 268 8.29 8.46 21.03
N GLN A 269 9.46 8.58 21.65
CA GLN A 269 10.33 7.43 21.82
C GLN A 269 10.16 6.88 23.25
N ILE A 270 9.84 5.60 23.35
CA ILE A 270 9.74 4.87 24.61
C ILE A 270 11.04 4.09 24.81
N VAL A 271 11.75 4.46 25.85
CA VAL A 271 13.03 3.87 26.21
C VAL A 271 12.82 2.92 27.37
N THR A 272 13.01 1.61 27.13
CA THR A 272 12.95 0.59 28.17
C THR A 272 14.36 0.31 28.68
N LEU A 273 14.59 0.52 29.98
CA LEU A 273 15.89 0.29 30.58
C LEU A 273 16.17 -1.20 30.70
N LYS A 274 17.37 -1.62 30.33
CA LYS A 274 17.91 -2.96 30.53
C LYS A 274 19.21 -2.86 31.33
N VAL A 275 19.13 -3.18 32.63
CA VAL A 275 20.30 -3.15 33.47
C VAL A 275 21.26 -4.26 33.08
N VAL A 276 22.50 -3.92 32.79
CA VAL A 276 23.60 -4.83 32.48
C VAL A 276 24.65 -4.75 33.59
N ILE A 277 25.13 -5.90 34.06
CA ILE A 277 26.01 -6.00 35.23
C ILE A 277 27.44 -5.53 34.90
N GLY A 278 27.78 -5.30 33.65
CA GLY A 278 29.13 -4.94 33.20
C GLY A 278 29.94 -6.15 32.69
N ALA A 279 31.25 -6.11 32.83
CA ALA A 279 32.09 -7.19 32.34
C ALA A 279 31.88 -8.48 33.15
N PRO A 280 31.69 -9.64 32.51
CA PRO A 280 31.62 -10.93 33.22
C PRO A 280 32.91 -11.18 34.00
N GLY A 281 32.79 -11.53 35.29
CA GLY A 281 33.93 -11.90 36.09
C GLY A 281 34.65 -10.73 36.81
N ASP A 282 33.99 -9.60 37.00
CA ASP A 282 34.51 -8.51 37.83
C ASP A 282 34.63 -8.98 39.29
N ALA A 283 35.86 -9.25 39.70
CA ALA A 283 36.16 -9.81 41.04
C ALA A 283 35.89 -8.80 42.18
N GLU A 284 36.02 -7.50 41.93
CA GLU A 284 35.76 -6.47 42.91
C GLU A 284 34.25 -6.35 43.16
N LEU A 285 33.47 -6.36 42.10
CA LEU A 285 32.02 -6.37 42.17
C LEU A 285 31.51 -7.65 42.87
N ALA A 286 32.08 -8.82 42.56
CA ALA A 286 31.73 -10.06 43.19
C ALA A 286 31.96 -10.04 44.73
N ALA A 287 33.16 -9.62 45.17
CA ALA A 287 33.50 -9.49 46.58
C ALA A 287 32.62 -8.47 47.31
N PHE A 288 32.27 -7.36 46.64
CA PHE A 288 31.32 -6.39 47.19
C PHE A 288 29.94 -7.00 47.39
N LEU A 289 29.42 -7.74 46.41
CA LEU A 289 28.11 -8.34 46.44
C LEU A 289 28.02 -9.49 47.48
N GLU A 290 29.10 -10.26 47.70
CA GLU A 290 29.15 -11.26 48.77
C GLU A 290 28.95 -10.61 50.12
N GLY A 291 29.64 -9.53 50.43
CA GLY A 291 29.47 -8.76 51.65
C GLY A 291 28.09 -8.14 51.80
N TRP A 292 27.57 -7.56 50.71
CA TRP A 292 26.25 -6.95 50.66
C TRP A 292 25.12 -7.97 50.92
N THR A 293 25.16 -9.13 50.23
CA THR A 293 24.11 -10.16 50.31
C THR A 293 23.96 -10.75 51.70
N GLN A 294 25.05 -10.80 52.48
CA GLN A 294 25.00 -11.27 53.88
C GLN A 294 24.13 -10.36 54.77
N GLN A 295 24.09 -9.05 54.45
CA GLN A 295 23.37 -8.05 55.23
C GLN A 295 21.96 -7.73 54.65
N HIS A 296 21.76 -8.00 53.38
CA HIS A 296 20.56 -7.60 52.63
C HIS A 296 19.98 -8.79 51.86
N GLN A 297 19.28 -9.67 52.57
CA GLN A 297 18.60 -10.80 51.93
C GLN A 297 17.28 -10.36 51.30
N THR A 298 17.26 -10.20 50.00
CA THR A 298 16.04 -9.97 49.20
C THR A 298 15.80 -11.16 48.28
N ASP A 299 14.59 -11.72 48.32
CA ASP A 299 14.17 -12.74 47.35
C ASP A 299 13.27 -12.10 46.27
N PRO A 300 13.80 -11.88 45.08
CA PRO A 300 13.04 -11.27 43.99
C PRO A 300 11.95 -12.21 43.42
N ARG A 301 11.95 -13.50 43.80
CA ARG A 301 10.97 -14.50 43.38
C ARG A 301 9.89 -14.71 44.43
N ARG A 302 9.87 -13.95 45.52
CA ARG A 302 8.86 -14.03 46.56
C ARG A 302 7.46 -13.74 45.97
N GLY A 303 6.61 -14.75 45.96
CA GLY A 303 5.25 -14.66 45.39
C GLY A 303 5.09 -15.20 43.96
N MET A 304 6.12 -15.87 43.42
CA MET A 304 6.02 -16.56 42.12
C MET A 304 5.59 -18.03 42.25
N ALA A 305 5.39 -18.53 43.51
CA ALA A 305 4.92 -19.87 43.79
C ALA A 305 3.41 -19.93 44.05
#